data_44bd2106e35fb7200a441103992a8d38
#
_entry.id   44bd2106e35fb7200a441103992a8d38
#
_cell.length_a   1.000
_cell.length_b   1.000
_cell.length_c   1.000
_cell.angle_alpha   90.00
_cell.angle_beta   90.00
_cell.angle_gamma   90.00
#
_symmetry.space_group_name_H-M   'P 1'
#
loop_
_entity.id
_entity.type
_entity.pdbx_description
1 polymer ?
#
loop_
_entity_poly.entity_id
_entity_poly.type
_entity_poly.pdbx_seq_one_letter_code
_entity_poly.pdbx_strand_id
1 'polypeptide(L)'
;MTKRTISIALACVAAFGASALAAAPKTAPPHGKATIALPGDAGMAFKPGPGVAAVQANCLTCHSSAYVSTQPVLSKAQWTAEVTKMKNVYGAPIADDAVPAIVDYLTAAYGKP
;
A
#
# COMPACT_ATOMS: atom_id res chain seq x y z
N MET A 1 -21.74 -19.15 75.27
CA MET A 1 -22.02 -18.17 74.22
C MET A 1 -20.99 -18.34 73.17
N THR A 2 -21.45 -18.75 72.06
CA THR A 2 -21.23 -18.57 70.62
C THR A 2 -20.28 -19.56 69.97
N LYS A 3 -20.82 -20.75 69.71
CA LYS A 3 -20.21 -21.76 68.78
C LYS A 3 -21.05 -21.94 67.49
N ARG A 4 -21.81 -20.94 67.05
CA ARG A 4 -22.78 -21.12 65.93
C ARG A 4 -22.50 -20.27 64.68
N THR A 5 -21.41 -19.52 64.60
CA THR A 5 -21.19 -18.56 63.51
C THR A 5 -20.07 -18.93 62.53
N ILE A 6 -19.42 -20.11 62.69
CA ILE A 6 -18.29 -20.51 61.82
C ILE A 6 -18.70 -21.52 60.71
N SER A 7 -19.92 -22.09 60.81
CA SER A 7 -20.32 -23.14 59.85
C SER A 7 -21.01 -22.67 58.55
N ILE A 8 -21.31 -21.38 58.42
CA ILE A 8 -22.03 -20.87 57.25
C ILE A 8 -21.06 -20.28 56.17
N ALA A 9 -19.81 -19.99 56.56
CA ALA A 9 -18.86 -19.39 55.65
C ALA A 9 -18.12 -20.35 54.68
N LEU A 10 -18.26 -21.66 54.94
CA LEU A 10 -17.51 -22.68 54.16
C LEU A 10 -18.31 -23.30 53.02
N ALA A 11 -19.60 -23.04 52.93
CA ALA A 11 -20.46 -23.63 51.88
C ALA A 11 -20.58 -22.84 50.58
N CYS A 12 -20.09 -21.57 50.54
CA CYS A 12 -20.24 -20.72 49.36
C CYS A 12 -19.03 -20.74 48.37
N VAL A 13 -17.93 -21.43 48.71
CA VAL A 13 -16.72 -21.42 47.85
C VAL A 13 -16.68 -22.58 46.83
N ALA A 14 -17.59 -23.58 46.99
CA ALA A 14 -17.58 -24.77 46.14
C ALA A 14 -18.40 -24.65 44.83
N ALA A 15 -19.11 -23.52 44.59
CA ALA A 15 -20.06 -23.44 43.48
C ALA A 15 -19.54 -22.60 42.26
N PHE A 16 -18.31 -22.09 42.30
CA PHE A 16 -17.78 -21.24 41.22
C PHE A 16 -16.69 -21.87 40.36
N GLY A 17 -16.52 -23.18 40.42
CA GLY A 17 -15.39 -23.85 39.83
C GLY A 17 -15.70 -24.84 38.69
N ALA A 18 -16.67 -24.55 37.80
CA ALA A 18 -16.83 -25.40 36.62
C ALA A 18 -17.63 -24.73 35.51
N SER A 19 -17.08 -23.76 34.86
CA SER A 19 -17.55 -23.31 33.53
C SER A 19 -16.42 -22.68 32.75
N ALA A 20 -15.27 -23.30 32.69
CA ALA A 20 -14.35 -23.07 31.57
C ALA A 20 -14.93 -23.86 30.38
N LEU A 21 -15.91 -23.28 29.68
CA LEU A 21 -16.19 -23.75 28.33
C LEU A 21 -14.92 -23.42 27.53
N ALA A 22 -14.11 -24.42 27.30
CA ALA A 22 -13.08 -24.41 26.30
C ALA A 22 -13.78 -24.19 24.96
N ALA A 23 -13.83 -22.93 24.51
CA ALA A 23 -14.15 -22.62 23.14
C ALA A 23 -13.11 -23.34 22.27
N ALA A 24 -13.55 -24.41 21.60
CA ALA A 24 -12.71 -25.07 20.61
C ALA A 24 -12.17 -24.02 19.64
N PRO A 25 -10.87 -24.02 19.32
CA PRO A 25 -10.34 -23.12 18.35
C PRO A 25 -11.14 -23.31 17.06
N LYS A 26 -11.82 -22.25 16.59
CA LYS A 26 -12.40 -22.25 15.25
C LYS A 26 -11.24 -22.47 14.30
N THR A 27 -11.06 -23.70 13.84
CA THR A 27 -10.14 -23.98 12.75
C THR A 27 -10.57 -23.11 11.59
N ALA A 28 -9.73 -22.13 11.25
CA ALA A 28 -9.93 -21.34 10.04
C ALA A 28 -10.09 -22.32 8.87
N PRO A 29 -11.02 -22.09 7.95
CA PRO A 29 -11.17 -22.93 6.79
C PRO A 29 -9.81 -23.03 6.08
N PRO A 30 -9.43 -24.19 5.54
CA PRO A 30 -8.18 -24.32 4.83
C PRO A 30 -8.16 -23.25 3.74
N HIS A 31 -7.16 -22.39 3.78
CA HIS A 31 -6.94 -21.40 2.74
C HIS A 31 -6.76 -22.16 1.42
N GLY A 32 -7.81 -22.25 0.62
CA GLY A 32 -7.70 -22.75 -0.73
C GLY A 32 -6.65 -21.93 -1.45
N LYS A 33 -5.85 -22.57 -2.30
CA LYS A 33 -4.92 -21.85 -3.16
C LYS A 33 -5.72 -20.90 -4.05
N ALA A 34 -5.85 -19.63 -3.64
CA ALA A 34 -6.44 -18.61 -4.48
C ALA A 34 -5.41 -18.27 -5.57
N THR A 35 -5.71 -18.63 -6.80
CA THR A 35 -4.90 -18.23 -7.95
C THR A 35 -5.54 -17.00 -8.56
N ILE A 36 -4.83 -15.89 -8.56
CA ILE A 36 -5.24 -14.66 -9.23
C ILE A 36 -4.47 -14.61 -10.54
N ALA A 37 -5.19 -14.59 -11.66
CA ALA A 37 -4.59 -14.23 -12.93
C ALA A 37 -4.40 -12.72 -12.95
N LEU A 38 -3.14 -12.26 -12.90
CA LEU A 38 -2.84 -10.85 -13.07
C LEU A 38 -3.07 -10.46 -14.53
N PRO A 39 -3.63 -9.26 -14.82
CA PRO A 39 -3.67 -8.77 -16.18
C PRO A 39 -2.24 -8.71 -16.73
N GLY A 40 -2.07 -9.11 -17.98
CA GLY A 40 -0.77 -8.99 -18.65
C GLY A 40 -0.32 -7.54 -18.72
N ASP A 41 0.98 -7.31 -18.93
CA ASP A 41 1.59 -5.98 -18.99
C ASP A 41 1.15 -5.12 -20.18
N ALA A 42 0.28 -5.64 -21.04
CA ALA A 42 -0.29 -4.91 -22.17
C ALA A 42 -1.11 -3.72 -21.66
N GLY A 43 -0.58 -2.51 -21.86
CA GLY A 43 -1.19 -1.26 -21.41
C GLY A 43 -0.51 -0.62 -20.20
N MET A 44 0.44 -1.31 -19.55
CA MET A 44 1.22 -0.77 -18.44
C MET A 44 2.58 -0.21 -18.86
N ALA A 45 2.90 -0.21 -20.14
CA ALA A 45 4.12 0.39 -20.64
C ALA A 45 3.93 1.88 -20.91
N PHE A 46 4.99 2.66 -20.69
CA PHE A 46 5.01 4.05 -21.14
C PHE A 46 4.94 4.15 -22.67
N LYS A 47 4.28 5.17 -23.18
CA LYS A 47 4.27 5.45 -24.63
C LYS A 47 5.70 5.57 -25.15
N PRO A 48 6.03 4.99 -26.32
CA PRO A 48 7.36 5.16 -26.90
C PRO A 48 7.59 6.64 -27.28
N GLY A 49 8.80 7.13 -27.04
CA GLY A 49 9.17 8.51 -27.39
C GLY A 49 10.49 8.93 -26.78
N PRO A 50 11.03 10.09 -27.22
CA PRO A 50 12.26 10.65 -26.66
C PRO A 50 12.11 10.86 -25.14
N GLY A 51 13.07 10.43 -24.34
CA GLY A 51 13.04 10.56 -22.87
C GLY A 51 12.35 9.41 -22.13
N VAL A 52 11.71 8.45 -22.80
CA VAL A 52 11.04 7.32 -22.15
C VAL A 52 12.00 6.54 -21.24
N ALA A 53 13.24 6.34 -21.64
CA ALA A 53 14.24 5.62 -20.84
C ALA A 53 14.55 6.35 -19.52
N ALA A 54 14.61 7.68 -19.54
CA ALA A 54 14.81 8.46 -18.32
C ALA A 54 13.61 8.34 -17.36
N VAL A 55 12.38 8.34 -17.88
CA VAL A 55 11.18 8.13 -17.06
C VAL A 55 11.13 6.70 -16.51
N GLN A 56 11.42 5.70 -17.32
CA GLN A 56 11.47 4.31 -16.86
C GLN A 56 12.49 4.12 -15.74
N ALA A 57 13.69 4.62 -15.89
CA ALA A 57 14.77 4.47 -14.90
C ALA A 57 14.47 5.18 -13.58
N ASN A 58 13.77 6.32 -13.60
CA ASN A 58 13.58 7.15 -12.41
C ASN A 58 12.20 6.99 -11.77
N CYS A 59 11.14 6.67 -12.53
CA CYS A 59 9.78 6.60 -12.00
C CYS A 59 9.35 5.19 -11.58
N LEU A 60 9.79 4.14 -12.32
CA LEU A 60 9.36 2.76 -12.05
C LEU A 60 9.95 2.16 -10.77
N THR A 61 10.88 2.85 -10.13
CA THR A 61 11.42 2.43 -8.82
C THR A 61 10.34 2.48 -7.73
N CYS A 62 9.38 3.41 -7.82
CA CYS A 62 8.36 3.64 -6.80
C CYS A 62 6.92 3.55 -7.33
N HIS A 63 6.71 3.77 -8.61
CA HIS A 63 5.39 3.83 -9.25
C HIS A 63 5.28 2.84 -10.40
N SER A 64 4.04 2.40 -10.70
CA SER A 64 3.75 1.76 -11.98
C SER A 64 3.65 2.82 -13.09
N SER A 65 3.89 2.41 -14.32
CA SER A 65 3.65 3.27 -15.48
C SER A 65 2.20 3.75 -15.57
N ALA A 66 1.24 2.91 -15.18
CA ALA A 66 -0.18 3.28 -15.12
C ALA A 66 -0.43 4.44 -14.17
N TYR A 67 0.20 4.46 -12.99
CA TYR A 67 0.05 5.56 -12.05
C TYR A 67 0.48 6.91 -12.64
N VAL A 68 1.55 6.91 -13.42
CA VAL A 68 2.05 8.12 -14.09
C VAL A 68 1.18 8.50 -15.29
N SER A 69 0.80 7.53 -16.12
CA SER A 69 0.08 7.78 -17.37
C SER A 69 -1.40 8.14 -17.19
N THR A 70 -1.97 7.85 -16.03
CA THR A 70 -3.37 8.18 -15.70
C THR A 70 -3.52 9.49 -14.93
N GLN A 71 -2.44 10.24 -14.73
CA GLN A 71 -2.52 11.59 -14.16
C GLN A 71 -3.34 12.52 -15.05
N PRO A 72 -3.93 13.59 -14.49
CA PRO A 72 -4.58 14.62 -15.29
C PRO A 72 -3.65 15.16 -16.38
N VAL A 73 -4.22 15.69 -17.44
CA VAL A 73 -3.45 16.31 -18.54
C VAL A 73 -2.81 17.61 -18.05
N LEU A 74 -1.55 17.51 -17.59
CA LEU A 74 -0.82 18.60 -16.96
C LEU A 74 -0.02 19.40 -17.99
N SER A 75 0.16 20.69 -17.73
CA SER A 75 1.10 21.55 -18.48
C SER A 75 2.55 21.22 -18.12
N LYS A 76 3.51 21.67 -18.93
CA LYS A 76 4.94 21.51 -18.65
C LYS A 76 5.33 22.05 -17.27
N ALA A 77 4.80 23.21 -16.88
CA ALA A 77 5.06 23.80 -15.57
C ALA A 77 4.55 22.91 -14.42
N GLN A 78 3.38 22.29 -14.58
CA GLN A 78 2.80 21.36 -13.59
C GLN A 78 3.61 20.07 -13.53
N TRP A 79 4.02 19.50 -14.66
CA TRP A 79 4.91 18.33 -14.67
C TRP A 79 6.25 18.64 -14.00
N THR A 80 6.82 19.83 -14.26
CA THR A 80 8.04 20.28 -13.58
C THR A 80 7.84 20.32 -12.06
N ALA A 81 6.73 20.88 -11.60
CA ALA A 81 6.42 20.94 -10.17
C ALA A 81 6.28 19.53 -9.55
N GLU A 82 5.61 18.59 -10.22
CA GLU A 82 5.45 17.23 -9.73
C GLU A 82 6.78 16.46 -9.68
N VAL A 83 7.61 16.55 -10.73
CA VAL A 83 8.94 15.91 -10.74
C VAL A 83 9.85 16.52 -9.65
N THR A 84 9.83 17.83 -9.48
CA THR A 84 10.58 18.51 -8.42
C THR A 84 10.11 18.08 -7.03
N LYS A 85 8.81 17.92 -6.84
CA LYS A 85 8.22 17.44 -5.60
C LYS A 85 8.63 15.99 -5.30
N MET A 86 8.61 15.08 -6.30
CA MET A 86 9.11 13.72 -6.11
C MET A 86 10.56 13.73 -5.63
N LYS A 87 11.41 14.55 -6.25
CA LYS A 87 12.82 14.65 -5.90
C LYS A 87 13.04 15.28 -4.52
N ASN A 88 12.49 16.45 -4.27
CA ASN A 88 12.86 17.29 -3.12
C ASN A 88 12.04 16.99 -1.86
N VAL A 89 10.79 16.54 -2.00
CA VAL A 89 9.90 16.27 -0.86
C VAL A 89 9.89 14.79 -0.52
N TYR A 90 9.83 13.93 -1.53
CA TYR A 90 9.75 12.48 -1.32
C TYR A 90 11.10 11.76 -1.44
N GLY A 91 12.18 12.48 -1.76
CA GLY A 91 13.53 11.94 -1.80
C GLY A 91 13.77 10.96 -2.95
N ALA A 92 13.02 11.08 -4.05
CA ALA A 92 13.24 10.23 -5.21
C ALA A 92 14.66 10.45 -5.77
N PRO A 93 15.40 9.39 -6.10
CA PRO A 93 16.79 9.48 -6.54
C PRO A 93 16.89 9.92 -8.01
N ILE A 94 16.33 11.09 -8.32
CA ILE A 94 16.34 11.69 -9.66
C ILE A 94 17.54 12.63 -9.77
N ALA A 95 18.47 12.34 -10.70
CA ALA A 95 19.58 13.20 -10.98
C ALA A 95 19.11 14.54 -11.61
N ASP A 96 19.81 15.64 -11.30
CA ASP A 96 19.42 16.97 -11.78
C ASP A 96 19.37 17.08 -13.29
N ASP A 97 20.30 16.43 -13.97
CA ASP A 97 20.42 16.39 -15.43
C ASP A 97 19.34 15.52 -16.10
N ALA A 98 18.70 14.61 -15.37
CA ALA A 98 17.60 13.81 -15.88
C ALA A 98 16.24 14.55 -15.84
N VAL A 99 16.07 15.56 -14.98
CA VAL A 99 14.80 16.28 -14.80
C VAL A 99 14.27 16.88 -16.10
N PRO A 100 15.06 17.59 -16.94
CA PRO A 100 14.54 18.16 -18.17
C PRO A 100 13.99 17.08 -19.13
N ALA A 101 14.73 15.99 -19.34
CA ALA A 101 14.30 14.91 -20.24
C ALA A 101 13.02 14.23 -19.75
N ILE A 102 12.87 14.05 -18.44
CA ILE A 102 11.66 13.49 -17.81
C ILE A 102 10.47 14.42 -18.04
N VAL A 103 10.62 15.71 -17.75
CA VAL A 103 9.55 16.71 -17.90
C VAL A 103 9.12 16.86 -19.36
N ASP A 104 10.08 16.93 -20.27
CA ASP A 104 9.80 17.03 -21.70
C ASP A 104 9.02 15.81 -22.21
N TYR A 105 9.45 14.61 -21.83
CA TYR A 105 8.73 13.39 -22.17
C TYR A 105 7.30 13.37 -21.59
N LEU A 106 7.13 13.66 -20.30
CA LEU A 106 5.81 13.63 -19.66
C LEU A 106 4.86 14.66 -20.30
N THR A 107 5.39 15.83 -20.64
CA THR A 107 4.62 16.87 -21.33
C THR A 107 4.19 16.42 -22.72
N ALA A 108 5.11 15.85 -23.49
CA ALA A 108 4.83 15.40 -24.86
C ALA A 108 3.89 14.18 -24.92
N ALA A 109 4.07 13.22 -24.01
CA ALA A 109 3.34 11.97 -24.04
C ALA A 109 1.98 12.03 -23.34
N TYR A 110 1.87 12.81 -22.24
CA TYR A 110 0.72 12.84 -21.34
C TYR A 110 0.24 14.24 -20.95
N GLY A 111 0.92 15.27 -21.39
CA GLY A 111 0.61 16.65 -21.05
C GLY A 111 -0.23 17.37 -22.10
N LYS A 112 -0.42 18.65 -21.84
CA LYS A 112 -0.97 19.64 -22.80
C LYS A 112 0.11 20.64 -23.19
N PRO A 113 0.09 21.08 -24.45
CA PRO A 113 0.98 22.15 -24.90
C PRO A 113 0.86 23.41 -24.05
#